data_600162cdfef48b64dfcb492de5b345bd
#
_entry.id   600162cdfef48b64dfcb492de5b345bd
#
_cell.length_a   1.000
_cell.length_b   1.000
_cell.length_c   1.000
_cell.angle_alpha   90.00
_cell.angle_beta   90.00
_cell.angle_gamma   90.00
#
_symmetry.space_group_name_H-M   'P 1'
#
loop_
_entity.id
_entity.type
_entity.pdbx_description
1 polymer ?
#
loop_
_entity_poly.entity_id
_entity_poly.type
_entity_poly.pdbx_seq_one_letter_code
_entity_poly.pdbx_strand_id
1 'polypeptide(L)'
;PRPTGEDGGASLSAGSWRSPGYLERIKRAQEFLHAGESYEVCLTDTYTAAAEGELYPQLRSHNPAPYAAHLVFDGVEVCSASPERFLTVRGREVEAKPIKGTISADQDPALLTTDPKTRAENLMIVDLLRNDLSRVCEPGTVRVPKLMQVESYATVHQLVSTITGQLRASATAVDALRATFPPGSMTGAPKLRTCEIIDQLETGPRGVYSGVVGYLGFDGQSDLSVVIRTAVRAAGEITIGAGGAIVLDSDPAAELEERNLKAQSVLGAWQ
;
A
#
# COMPACT_ATOMS: atom_id res chain seq x y z
N PRO A 1 1.95 35.31 2.17
CA PRO A 1 0.58 35.70 1.95
C PRO A 1 -0.15 34.49 1.34
N ARG A 2 -1.12 33.96 2.05
CA ARG A 2 -2.04 32.94 1.48
C ARG A 2 -2.93 33.69 0.50
N PRO A 3 -3.18 33.15 -0.71
CA PRO A 3 -4.25 33.68 -1.54
C PRO A 3 -5.57 33.35 -0.83
N THR A 4 -6.34 34.36 -0.53
CA THR A 4 -7.75 34.26 -0.18
C THR A 4 -8.50 34.03 -1.48
N GLY A 5 -8.57 32.78 -1.91
CA GLY A 5 -9.42 32.33 -3.01
C GLY A 5 -10.66 31.66 -2.41
N GLU A 6 -11.80 31.97 -2.98
CA GLU A 6 -13.12 31.43 -2.67
C GLU A 6 -13.06 29.89 -2.52
N ASP A 7 -13.81 29.36 -1.55
CA ASP A 7 -13.98 27.94 -1.25
C ASP A 7 -14.49 27.14 -2.46
N GLY A 8 -13.61 26.84 -3.38
CA GLY A 8 -13.81 25.87 -4.44
C GLY A 8 -13.49 24.46 -3.91
N GLY A 9 -14.22 24.00 -2.90
CA GLY A 9 -14.09 22.65 -2.38
C GLY A 9 -14.22 21.64 -3.53
N ALA A 10 -13.41 20.58 -3.52
CA ALA A 10 -13.55 19.52 -4.50
C ALA A 10 -14.90 18.82 -4.32
N SER A 11 -15.50 18.40 -5.42
CA SER A 11 -16.72 17.61 -5.45
C SER A 11 -16.53 16.39 -6.34
N LEU A 12 -17.17 15.28 -5.95
CA LEU A 12 -17.20 14.06 -6.74
C LEU A 12 -18.62 13.78 -7.24
N SER A 13 -18.71 13.30 -8.46
CA SER A 13 -19.96 12.66 -8.94
C SER A 13 -20.11 11.27 -8.29
N ALA A 14 -21.31 10.69 -8.44
CA ALA A 14 -21.50 9.28 -8.12
C ALA A 14 -20.57 8.44 -8.99
N GLY A 15 -19.74 7.64 -8.36
CA GLY A 15 -18.77 6.79 -9.04
C GLY A 15 -19.15 5.32 -8.98
N SER A 16 -18.31 4.49 -9.59
CA SER A 16 -18.50 3.05 -9.62
C SER A 16 -17.16 2.29 -9.54
N TRP A 17 -17.24 1.03 -9.09
CA TRP A 17 -16.14 0.10 -9.18
C TRP A 17 -15.96 -0.35 -10.63
N ARG A 18 -14.70 -0.43 -11.08
CA ARG A 18 -14.34 -0.84 -12.45
C ARG A 18 -14.87 -2.23 -12.76
N SER A 19 -14.85 -3.11 -11.78
CA SER A 19 -15.14 -4.53 -11.99
C SER A 19 -16.32 -5.00 -11.15
N PRO A 20 -17.40 -5.46 -11.76
CA PRO A 20 -18.39 -6.24 -11.05
C PRO A 20 -17.80 -7.58 -10.58
N GLY A 21 -18.41 -8.21 -9.57
CA GLY A 21 -18.06 -9.57 -9.15
C GLY A 21 -16.78 -9.69 -8.30
N TYR A 22 -16.49 -8.70 -7.46
CA TYR A 22 -15.33 -8.79 -6.54
C TYR A 22 -15.39 -10.02 -5.63
N LEU A 23 -16.58 -10.39 -5.13
CA LEU A 23 -16.78 -11.61 -4.33
C LEU A 23 -16.41 -12.88 -5.09
N GLU A 24 -16.72 -12.97 -6.36
CA GLU A 24 -16.37 -14.12 -7.18
C GLU A 24 -14.86 -14.21 -7.41
N ARG A 25 -14.21 -13.04 -7.57
CA ARG A 25 -12.75 -12.99 -7.69
C ARG A 25 -12.04 -13.39 -6.40
N ILE A 26 -12.61 -13.07 -5.22
CA ILE A 26 -12.10 -13.55 -3.93
C ILE A 26 -12.14 -15.09 -3.89
N LYS A 27 -13.28 -15.71 -4.26
CA LYS A 27 -13.41 -17.18 -4.30
C LYS A 27 -12.39 -17.80 -5.27
N ARG A 28 -12.21 -17.20 -6.43
CA ARG A 28 -11.18 -17.63 -7.39
C ARG A 28 -9.77 -17.50 -6.82
N ALA A 29 -9.47 -16.44 -6.10
CA ALA A 29 -8.18 -16.32 -5.39
C ALA A 29 -8.00 -17.44 -4.37
N GLN A 30 -9.05 -17.77 -3.60
CA GLN A 30 -9.03 -18.88 -2.65
C GLN A 30 -8.81 -20.25 -3.32
N GLU A 31 -9.32 -20.46 -4.54
CA GLU A 31 -9.03 -21.68 -5.30
C GLU A 31 -7.52 -21.84 -5.58
N PHE A 32 -6.82 -20.76 -5.97
CA PHE A 32 -5.37 -20.78 -6.15
C PHE A 32 -4.62 -21.01 -4.83
N LEU A 33 -5.11 -20.44 -3.73
CA LEU A 33 -4.54 -20.68 -2.40
C LEU A 33 -4.71 -22.14 -1.96
N HIS A 34 -5.90 -22.73 -2.16
CA HIS A 34 -6.16 -24.16 -1.89
C HIS A 34 -5.32 -25.08 -2.76
N ALA A 35 -5.04 -24.70 -4.00
CA ALA A 35 -4.13 -25.42 -4.88
C ALA A 35 -2.65 -25.31 -4.48
N GLY A 36 -2.33 -24.49 -3.45
CA GLY A 36 -0.96 -24.28 -2.97
C GLY A 36 -0.11 -23.39 -3.87
N GLU A 37 -0.73 -22.63 -4.78
CA GLU A 37 -0.01 -21.80 -5.74
C GLU A 37 0.44 -20.45 -5.16
N SER A 38 -0.22 -19.99 -4.09
CA SER A 38 0.16 -18.79 -3.32
C SER A 38 -0.22 -18.97 -1.86
N TYR A 39 0.37 -18.19 -0.98
CA TYR A 39 0.01 -18.09 0.45
C TYR A 39 -0.94 -16.93 0.74
N GLU A 40 -0.82 -15.86 -0.04
CA GLU A 40 -1.63 -14.65 0.05
C GLU A 40 -1.73 -14.01 -1.33
N VAL A 41 -2.91 -13.50 -1.67
CA VAL A 41 -3.15 -12.70 -2.89
C VAL A 41 -3.73 -11.35 -2.48
N CYS A 42 -2.99 -10.26 -2.66
CA CYS A 42 -3.54 -8.92 -2.51
C CYS A 42 -4.43 -8.61 -3.73
N LEU A 43 -5.72 -8.92 -3.60
CA LEU A 43 -6.72 -8.68 -4.64
C LEU A 43 -7.25 -7.25 -4.55
N THR A 44 -7.27 -6.53 -5.66
CA THR A 44 -7.67 -5.13 -5.68
C THR A 44 -8.72 -4.81 -6.76
N ASP A 45 -9.32 -3.65 -6.64
CA ASP A 45 -10.21 -3.07 -7.62
C ASP A 45 -10.02 -1.55 -7.69
N THR A 46 -10.53 -0.92 -8.73
CA THR A 46 -10.43 0.52 -8.94
C THR A 46 -11.83 1.15 -8.89
N TYR A 47 -12.00 2.13 -8.02
CA TYR A 47 -13.17 3.00 -8.03
C TYR A 47 -12.89 4.20 -8.94
N THR A 48 -13.88 4.61 -9.75
CA THR A 48 -13.78 5.73 -10.69
C THR A 48 -14.94 6.69 -10.50
N ALA A 49 -14.67 7.99 -10.49
CA ALA A 49 -15.68 9.05 -10.41
C ALA A 49 -15.18 10.30 -11.16
N ALA A 50 -16.08 11.12 -11.67
CA ALA A 50 -15.68 12.46 -12.13
C ALA A 50 -15.40 13.36 -10.92
N ALA A 51 -14.40 14.24 -11.03
CA ALA A 51 -13.94 15.10 -9.95
C ALA A 51 -13.64 16.50 -10.46
N GLU A 52 -14.13 17.50 -9.72
CA GLU A 52 -13.86 18.91 -9.95
C GLU A 52 -13.23 19.54 -8.70
N GLY A 53 -12.59 20.71 -8.86
CA GLY A 53 -11.96 21.46 -7.77
C GLY A 53 -10.60 20.92 -7.32
N GLU A 54 -10.12 21.42 -6.18
CA GLU A 54 -8.80 21.06 -5.62
C GLU A 54 -8.91 19.86 -4.68
N LEU A 55 -8.35 18.70 -5.08
CA LEU A 55 -8.49 17.45 -4.35
C LEU A 55 -7.57 17.36 -3.12
N TYR A 56 -6.32 17.75 -3.26
CA TYR A 56 -5.28 17.45 -2.26
C TYR A 56 -5.48 18.14 -0.90
N PRO A 57 -5.88 19.44 -0.80
CA PRO A 57 -6.05 20.08 0.50
C PRO A 57 -7.07 19.37 1.40
N GLN A 58 -8.20 18.95 0.83
CA GLN A 58 -9.24 18.21 1.56
C GLN A 58 -8.77 16.82 1.97
N LEU A 59 -8.13 16.07 1.06
CA LEU A 59 -7.56 14.76 1.39
C LEU A 59 -6.53 14.86 2.50
N ARG A 60 -5.64 15.85 2.44
CA ARG A 60 -4.60 16.07 3.44
C ARG A 60 -5.16 16.41 4.82
N SER A 61 -6.27 17.16 4.87
CA SER A 61 -6.96 17.50 6.11
C SER A 61 -7.73 16.31 6.68
N HIS A 62 -8.44 15.58 5.83
CA HIS A 62 -9.27 14.44 6.22
C HIS A 62 -8.44 13.23 6.66
N ASN A 63 -7.34 12.97 5.96
CA ASN A 63 -6.49 11.80 6.16
C ASN A 63 -5.02 12.19 6.29
N PRO A 64 -4.60 12.77 7.43
CA PRO A 64 -3.20 13.11 7.67
C PRO A 64 -2.36 11.83 7.75
N ALA A 65 -1.38 11.70 6.86
CA ALA A 65 -0.54 10.52 6.75
C ALA A 65 0.95 10.90 6.66
N PRO A 66 1.87 10.03 7.12
CA PRO A 66 3.31 10.34 7.14
C PRO A 66 3.91 10.47 5.74
N TYR A 67 3.35 9.80 4.75
CA TYR A 67 3.79 9.84 3.35
C TYR A 67 2.77 10.55 2.46
N ALA A 68 2.19 11.64 2.94
CA ALA A 68 1.34 12.47 2.11
C ALA A 68 2.15 13.13 0.99
N ALA A 69 1.65 13.05 -0.24
CA ALA A 69 2.30 13.59 -1.42
C ALA A 69 1.28 14.17 -2.39
N HIS A 70 1.65 15.29 -3.01
CA HIS A 70 0.88 15.93 -4.09
C HIS A 70 1.79 16.13 -5.29
N LEU A 71 1.48 15.48 -6.38
CA LEU A 71 2.26 15.52 -7.61
C LEU A 71 1.34 15.93 -8.77
N VAL A 72 1.79 16.90 -9.54
CA VAL A 72 1.05 17.38 -10.73
C VAL A 72 2.03 17.48 -11.88
N PHE A 73 1.78 16.71 -12.93
CA PHE A 73 2.58 16.75 -14.15
C PHE A 73 1.77 16.24 -15.34
N ASP A 74 1.87 16.97 -16.45
CA ASP A 74 1.36 16.60 -17.75
C ASP A 74 -0.08 16.07 -17.78
N GLY A 75 -0.99 16.78 -17.10
CA GLY A 75 -2.41 16.42 -17.02
C GLY A 75 -2.76 15.29 -16.05
N VAL A 76 -1.80 14.80 -15.28
CA VAL A 76 -2.01 13.82 -14.20
C VAL A 76 -1.77 14.48 -12.85
N GLU A 77 -2.70 14.30 -11.92
CA GLU A 77 -2.56 14.70 -10.52
C GLU A 77 -2.62 13.47 -9.62
N VAL A 78 -1.64 13.35 -8.72
CA VAL A 78 -1.58 12.28 -7.71
C VAL A 78 -1.72 12.90 -6.33
N CYS A 79 -2.83 12.59 -5.66
CA CYS A 79 -3.13 13.02 -4.29
C CYS A 79 -3.00 11.82 -3.37
N SER A 80 -1.88 11.71 -2.65
CA SER A 80 -1.59 10.56 -1.79
C SER A 80 -1.65 10.91 -0.31
N ALA A 81 -2.30 10.03 0.46
CA ALA A 81 -2.30 10.00 1.92
C ALA A 81 -1.80 8.63 2.42
N SER A 82 -0.69 8.16 1.85
CA SER A 82 -0.14 6.85 2.18
C SER A 82 0.40 6.79 3.62
N PRO A 83 0.03 5.77 4.41
CA PRO A 83 0.61 5.52 5.71
C PRO A 83 1.89 4.67 5.65
N GLU A 84 2.19 4.01 4.52
CA GLU A 84 3.14 2.91 4.46
C GLU A 84 4.46 3.29 3.79
N ARG A 85 5.57 3.16 4.53
CA ARG A 85 6.91 3.22 3.98
C ARG A 85 7.17 1.98 3.13
N PHE A 86 7.65 2.21 1.90
CA PHE A 86 8.16 1.13 1.07
C PHE A 86 9.63 0.84 1.39
N LEU A 87 10.53 1.78 1.10
CA LEU A 87 11.96 1.68 1.38
C LEU A 87 12.55 3.04 1.76
N THR A 88 13.50 3.03 2.68
CA THR A 88 14.48 4.11 2.80
C THR A 88 15.89 3.58 2.53
N VAL A 89 16.73 4.42 1.94
CA VAL A 89 18.17 4.15 1.79
C VAL A 89 18.94 5.33 2.37
N ARG A 90 19.91 5.04 3.23
CA ARG A 90 20.82 6.03 3.82
C ARG A 90 22.24 5.51 3.72
N GLY A 91 23.01 6.09 2.79
CA GLY A 91 24.29 5.51 2.42
C GLY A 91 24.11 4.12 1.83
N ARG A 92 24.58 3.07 2.52
CA ARG A 92 24.37 1.68 2.10
C ARG A 92 23.32 0.94 2.93
N GLU A 93 22.78 1.55 3.96
CA GLU A 93 21.73 0.96 4.76
C GLU A 93 20.37 1.11 4.05
N VAL A 94 19.70 -0.02 3.84
CA VAL A 94 18.33 -0.07 3.34
C VAL A 94 17.38 -0.54 4.46
N GLU A 95 16.23 0.09 4.59
CA GLU A 95 15.20 -0.26 5.55
C GLU A 95 13.82 -0.35 4.88
N ALA A 96 13.06 -1.37 5.25
CA ALA A 96 11.63 -1.51 4.93
C ALA A 96 10.82 -1.61 6.23
N LYS A 97 9.60 -1.02 6.25
CA LYS A 97 8.71 -1.05 7.42
C LYS A 97 7.28 -1.43 7.03
N PRO A 98 7.01 -2.70 6.73
CA PRO A 98 5.66 -3.15 6.42
C PRO A 98 4.74 -3.03 7.64
N ILE A 99 3.50 -2.67 7.36
CA ILE A 99 2.42 -2.55 8.34
C ILE A 99 1.37 -3.61 8.02
N LYS A 100 1.00 -4.40 9.03
CA LYS A 100 -0.16 -5.31 8.98
C LYS A 100 -0.92 -5.23 10.29
N GLY A 101 -2.22 -5.00 10.21
CA GLY A 101 -3.05 -4.74 11.38
C GLY A 101 -3.01 -3.27 11.81
N THR A 102 -4.19 -2.68 11.85
CA THR A 102 -4.42 -1.32 12.33
C THR A 102 -5.72 -1.33 13.12
N ILE A 103 -5.69 -0.79 14.32
CA ILE A 103 -6.87 -0.60 15.18
C ILE A 103 -6.92 0.85 15.63
N SER A 104 -8.10 1.31 16.08
CA SER A 104 -8.28 2.64 16.61
C SER A 104 -7.47 2.84 17.90
N ALA A 105 -7.00 4.07 18.16
CA ALA A 105 -6.18 4.39 19.34
C ALA A 105 -6.91 4.25 20.68
N ASP A 106 -8.24 4.13 20.68
CA ASP A 106 -9.07 3.85 21.86
C ASP A 106 -9.17 2.36 22.21
N GLN A 107 -8.70 1.48 21.32
CA GLN A 107 -8.68 0.03 21.55
C GLN A 107 -7.37 -0.42 22.21
N ASP A 108 -7.41 -1.58 22.88
CA ASP A 108 -6.22 -2.17 23.49
C ASP A 108 -5.21 -2.61 22.40
N PRO A 109 -4.01 -2.03 22.37
CA PRO A 109 -2.97 -2.39 21.38
C PRO A 109 -2.54 -3.86 21.46
N ALA A 110 -2.76 -4.54 22.57
CA ALA A 110 -2.49 -5.97 22.72
C ALA A 110 -3.28 -6.84 21.73
N LEU A 111 -4.43 -6.39 21.27
CA LEU A 111 -5.23 -7.07 20.25
C LEU A 111 -4.43 -7.34 18.97
N LEU A 112 -3.60 -6.39 18.55
CA LEU A 112 -2.74 -6.54 17.36
C LEU A 112 -1.68 -7.65 17.51
N THR A 113 -1.18 -7.84 18.72
CA THR A 113 -0.12 -8.84 18.98
C THR A 113 -0.67 -10.23 19.23
N THR A 114 -1.95 -10.37 19.50
CA THR A 114 -2.62 -11.64 19.80
C THR A 114 -3.43 -12.20 18.65
N ASP A 115 -3.82 -11.35 17.65
CA ASP A 115 -4.58 -11.79 16.49
C ASP A 115 -3.75 -12.70 15.55
N PRO A 116 -4.15 -13.99 15.38
CA PRO A 116 -3.38 -14.93 14.60
C PRO A 116 -3.28 -14.56 13.11
N LYS A 117 -4.36 -13.98 12.52
CA LYS A 117 -4.39 -13.58 11.11
C LYS A 117 -3.38 -12.46 10.86
N THR A 118 -3.47 -11.38 11.62
CA THR A 118 -2.55 -10.23 11.51
C THR A 118 -1.10 -10.64 11.68
N ARG A 119 -0.81 -11.55 12.62
CA ARG A 119 0.54 -12.06 12.85
C ARG A 119 1.06 -12.89 11.67
N ALA A 120 0.23 -13.78 11.12
CA ALA A 120 0.60 -14.62 9.99
C ALA A 120 0.89 -13.76 8.74
N GLU A 121 0.03 -12.78 8.45
CA GLU A 121 0.21 -11.83 7.35
C GLU A 121 1.50 -11.00 7.53
N ASN A 122 1.76 -10.49 8.74
CA ASN A 122 2.98 -9.72 9.01
C ASN A 122 4.24 -10.57 8.81
N LEU A 123 4.25 -11.80 9.34
CA LEU A 123 5.39 -12.72 9.21
C LEU A 123 5.70 -13.04 7.76
N MET A 124 4.67 -13.29 6.96
CA MET A 124 4.82 -13.61 5.54
C MET A 124 5.43 -12.44 4.75
N ILE A 125 4.97 -11.21 4.98
CA ILE A 125 5.54 -10.03 4.31
C ILE A 125 6.96 -9.75 4.79
N VAL A 126 7.27 -9.99 6.06
CA VAL A 126 8.65 -9.90 6.57
C VAL A 126 9.56 -10.87 5.85
N ASP A 127 9.14 -12.13 5.67
CA ASP A 127 9.95 -13.14 4.99
C ASP A 127 10.14 -12.82 3.49
N LEU A 128 9.08 -12.34 2.83
CA LEU A 128 9.14 -11.87 1.44
C LEU A 128 10.14 -10.72 1.28
N LEU A 129 10.09 -9.71 2.14
CA LEU A 129 11.02 -8.57 2.09
C LEU A 129 12.45 -8.97 2.44
N ARG A 130 12.65 -9.92 3.36
CA ARG A 130 13.98 -10.49 3.62
C ARG A 130 14.55 -11.16 2.38
N ASN A 131 13.74 -11.96 1.68
CA ASN A 131 14.15 -12.57 0.42
C ASN A 131 14.51 -11.50 -0.63
N ASP A 132 13.65 -10.52 -0.84
CA ASP A 132 13.85 -9.46 -1.82
C ASP A 132 15.15 -8.66 -1.54
N LEU A 133 15.36 -8.23 -0.29
CA LEU A 133 16.53 -7.48 0.11
C LEU A 133 17.82 -8.33 0.05
N SER A 134 17.75 -9.63 0.30
CA SER A 134 18.90 -10.52 0.21
C SER A 134 19.52 -10.59 -1.18
N ARG A 135 18.75 -10.24 -2.22
CA ARG A 135 19.20 -10.20 -3.62
C ARG A 135 20.17 -9.05 -3.90
N VAL A 136 20.13 -7.97 -3.11
CA VAL A 136 20.92 -6.74 -3.32
C VAL A 136 21.81 -6.37 -2.13
N CYS A 137 21.58 -6.97 -0.98
CA CYS A 137 22.38 -6.74 0.22
C CYS A 137 23.59 -7.68 0.31
N GLU A 138 24.57 -7.28 1.11
CA GLU A 138 25.69 -8.15 1.48
C GLU A 138 25.17 -9.39 2.23
N PRO A 139 25.67 -10.59 1.94
CA PRO A 139 25.25 -11.81 2.62
C PRO A 139 25.35 -11.69 4.15
N GLY A 140 24.32 -12.13 4.85
CA GLY A 140 24.26 -12.11 6.31
C GLY A 140 23.98 -10.75 6.95
N THR A 141 23.70 -9.69 6.15
CA THR A 141 23.39 -8.36 6.69
C THR A 141 21.90 -8.09 6.80
N VAL A 142 21.05 -8.84 6.08
CA VAL A 142 19.59 -8.69 6.18
C VAL A 142 19.14 -9.20 7.55
N ARG A 143 18.51 -8.32 8.32
CA ARG A 143 18.06 -8.55 9.69
C ARG A 143 16.65 -8.01 9.91
N VAL A 144 16.01 -8.51 10.96
CA VAL A 144 14.71 -8.02 11.44
C VAL A 144 14.89 -7.50 12.86
N PRO A 145 15.40 -6.26 13.05
CA PRO A 145 15.66 -5.71 14.37
C PRO A 145 14.38 -5.52 15.19
N LYS A 146 13.24 -5.36 14.52
CA LYS A 146 11.92 -5.24 15.16
C LYS A 146 10.93 -6.12 14.41
N LEU A 147 10.37 -7.10 15.11
CA LEU A 147 9.36 -8.00 14.58
C LEU A 147 8.05 -7.77 15.32
N MET A 148 6.97 -7.43 14.59
CA MET A 148 5.61 -7.28 15.12
C MET A 148 5.54 -6.36 16.35
N GLN A 149 6.14 -5.18 16.27
CA GLN A 149 6.02 -4.16 17.32
C GLN A 149 4.80 -3.29 17.09
N VAL A 150 4.11 -2.96 18.17
CA VAL A 150 3.03 -1.97 18.10
C VAL A 150 3.63 -0.57 18.09
N GLU A 151 3.30 0.20 17.05
CA GLU A 151 3.55 1.64 16.98
C GLU A 151 2.22 2.38 17.20
N SER A 152 2.20 3.28 18.19
CA SER A 152 1.00 4.06 18.54
C SER A 152 1.10 5.46 17.97
N TYR A 153 0.03 5.88 17.31
CA TYR A 153 -0.15 7.20 16.72
C TYR A 153 -1.38 7.89 17.36
N ALA A 154 -1.61 9.14 17.03
CA ALA A 154 -2.68 9.92 17.63
C ALA A 154 -4.09 9.30 17.46
N THR A 155 -4.32 8.58 16.35
CA THR A 155 -5.64 8.03 15.99
C THR A 155 -5.66 6.52 15.84
N VAL A 156 -4.50 5.86 15.76
CA VAL A 156 -4.41 4.41 15.51
C VAL A 156 -3.22 3.78 16.20
N HIS A 157 -3.35 2.46 16.48
CA HIS A 157 -2.24 1.56 16.75
C HIS A 157 -1.98 0.68 15.54
N GLN A 158 -0.72 0.42 15.20
CA GLN A 158 -0.33 -0.39 14.06
C GLN A 158 0.70 -1.46 14.45
N LEU A 159 0.57 -2.66 13.88
CA LEU A 159 1.57 -3.72 14.02
C LEU A 159 2.61 -3.57 12.89
N VAL A 160 3.83 -3.23 13.28
CA VAL A 160 4.92 -2.87 12.36
C VAL A 160 6.11 -3.80 12.57
N SER A 161 6.69 -4.25 11.47
CA SER A 161 8.00 -4.89 11.48
C SER A 161 9.03 -4.01 10.78
N THR A 162 10.31 -4.14 11.17
CA THR A 162 11.41 -3.41 10.52
C THR A 162 12.40 -4.42 10.00
N ILE A 163 12.70 -4.33 8.70
CA ILE A 163 13.71 -5.14 8.03
C ILE A 163 14.81 -4.20 7.56
N THR A 164 16.06 -4.54 7.85
CA THR A 164 17.23 -3.75 7.43
C THR A 164 18.25 -4.62 6.71
N GLY A 165 19.09 -3.98 5.90
CA GLY A 165 20.21 -4.64 5.23
C GLY A 165 21.26 -3.64 4.78
N GLN A 166 22.48 -4.13 4.49
CA GLN A 166 23.56 -3.34 3.89
C GLN A 166 23.63 -3.64 2.40
N LEU A 167 23.34 -2.67 1.55
CA LEU A 167 23.48 -2.82 0.10
C LEU A 167 24.93 -3.22 -0.25
N ARG A 168 25.10 -4.07 -1.26
CA ARG A 168 26.42 -4.36 -1.82
C ARG A 168 27.08 -3.08 -2.30
N ALA A 169 28.41 -3.03 -2.31
CA ALA A 169 29.15 -1.85 -2.73
C ALA A 169 28.80 -1.37 -4.15
N SER A 170 28.40 -2.29 -5.03
CA SER A 170 27.98 -1.99 -6.40
C SER A 170 26.48 -1.69 -6.55
N ALA A 171 25.68 -1.85 -5.49
CA ALA A 171 24.24 -1.67 -5.55
C ALA A 171 23.83 -0.26 -5.10
N THR A 172 22.83 0.27 -5.78
CA THR A 172 22.23 1.60 -5.55
C THR A 172 20.83 1.49 -4.98
N ALA A 173 20.22 2.62 -4.60
CA ALA A 173 18.81 2.68 -4.24
C ALA A 173 17.88 2.19 -5.37
N VAL A 174 18.27 2.41 -6.63
CA VAL A 174 17.53 1.91 -7.80
C VAL A 174 17.58 0.39 -7.89
N ASP A 175 18.70 -0.22 -7.55
CA ASP A 175 18.82 -1.69 -7.51
C ASP A 175 18.00 -2.28 -6.37
N ALA A 176 17.97 -1.61 -5.20
CA ALA A 176 17.08 -1.98 -4.10
C ALA A 176 15.61 -1.90 -4.52
N LEU A 177 15.21 -0.80 -5.18
CA LEU A 177 13.85 -0.65 -5.73
C LEU A 177 13.52 -1.78 -6.70
N ARG A 178 14.38 -2.07 -7.68
CA ARG A 178 14.16 -3.16 -8.66
C ARG A 178 14.02 -4.54 -8.02
N ALA A 179 14.79 -4.81 -6.97
CA ALA A 179 14.77 -6.09 -6.29
C ALA A 179 13.49 -6.31 -5.46
N THR A 180 12.91 -5.24 -4.92
CA THR A 180 11.76 -5.29 -4.01
C THR A 180 10.43 -4.99 -4.69
N PHE A 181 10.44 -4.34 -5.86
CA PHE A 181 9.23 -4.01 -6.63
C PHE A 181 8.65 -5.24 -7.37
N PRO A 182 7.33 -5.34 -7.50
CA PRO A 182 6.32 -4.54 -6.82
C PRO A 182 6.27 -4.80 -5.30
N PRO A 183 5.69 -3.85 -4.50
CA PRO A 183 5.61 -4.02 -3.05
C PRO A 183 4.94 -5.33 -2.65
N GLY A 184 5.56 -6.06 -1.73
CA GLY A 184 5.05 -7.36 -1.25
C GLY A 184 3.67 -7.25 -0.62
N SER A 185 3.41 -6.18 0.14
CA SER A 185 2.11 -5.89 0.75
C SER A 185 0.98 -5.66 -0.27
N MET A 186 1.35 -5.40 -1.53
CA MET A 186 0.42 -5.16 -2.64
C MET A 186 0.33 -6.32 -3.63
N THR A 187 1.05 -7.42 -3.38
CA THR A 187 1.09 -8.61 -4.25
C THR A 187 0.79 -9.88 -3.48
N GLY A 188 1.74 -10.45 -2.80
CA GLY A 188 1.66 -11.67 -2.03
C GLY A 188 2.89 -12.57 -2.21
N ALA A 189 2.81 -13.80 -1.78
CA ALA A 189 3.93 -14.72 -1.76
C ALA A 189 3.54 -16.13 -2.24
N PRO A 190 4.33 -16.75 -3.15
CA PRO A 190 5.54 -16.29 -3.83
C PRO A 190 5.26 -15.17 -4.83
N LYS A 191 6.07 -14.11 -4.85
CA LYS A 191 5.77 -12.86 -5.55
C LYS A 191 5.43 -13.06 -7.03
N LEU A 192 6.28 -13.75 -7.79
CA LEU A 192 6.10 -13.91 -9.24
C LEU A 192 4.77 -14.64 -9.54
N ARG A 193 4.55 -15.80 -8.90
CA ARG A 193 3.33 -16.57 -9.13
C ARG A 193 2.08 -15.79 -8.71
N THR A 194 2.16 -15.07 -7.61
CA THR A 194 1.03 -14.25 -7.16
C THR A 194 0.74 -13.09 -8.11
N CYS A 195 1.75 -12.47 -8.72
CA CYS A 195 1.53 -11.46 -9.76
C CYS A 195 0.82 -12.05 -10.99
N GLU A 196 1.16 -13.29 -11.41
CA GLU A 196 0.45 -13.99 -12.49
C GLU A 196 -1.01 -14.29 -12.14
N ILE A 197 -1.29 -14.64 -10.89
CA ILE A 197 -2.66 -14.87 -10.38
C ILE A 197 -3.44 -13.54 -10.39
N ILE A 198 -2.85 -12.45 -9.92
CA ILE A 198 -3.44 -11.12 -9.92
C ILE A 198 -3.81 -10.69 -11.36
N ASP A 199 -2.91 -10.90 -12.31
CA ASP A 199 -3.15 -10.57 -13.73
C ASP A 199 -4.35 -11.34 -14.32
N GLN A 200 -4.60 -12.56 -13.84
CA GLN A 200 -5.76 -13.36 -14.25
C GLN A 200 -7.06 -12.93 -13.56
N LEU A 201 -6.99 -12.36 -12.37
CA LEU A 201 -8.15 -12.02 -11.55
C LEU A 201 -8.61 -10.58 -11.71
N GLU A 202 -7.69 -9.65 -11.92
CA GLU A 202 -8.00 -8.22 -12.05
C GLU A 202 -8.32 -7.87 -13.51
N THR A 203 -9.26 -6.94 -13.70
CA THR A 203 -9.79 -6.62 -15.04
C THR A 203 -8.99 -5.56 -15.79
N GLY A 204 -7.85 -5.14 -15.26
CA GLY A 204 -6.98 -4.16 -15.92
C GLY A 204 -5.84 -3.67 -15.04
N PRO A 205 -4.96 -2.84 -15.59
CA PRO A 205 -3.79 -2.37 -14.88
C PRO A 205 -4.18 -1.49 -13.68
N ARG A 206 -3.41 -1.61 -12.61
CA ARG A 206 -3.54 -0.79 -11.40
C ARG A 206 -3.05 0.66 -11.60
N GLY A 207 -2.26 0.90 -12.65
CA GLY A 207 -1.67 2.21 -12.92
C GLY A 207 -0.69 2.65 -11.82
N VAL A 208 -0.88 3.87 -11.32
CA VAL A 208 -0.04 4.43 -10.25
C VAL A 208 -0.29 3.74 -8.90
N TYR A 209 -1.52 3.30 -8.66
CA TYR A 209 -1.89 2.54 -7.45
C TYR A 209 -1.07 1.25 -7.33
N SER A 210 -0.71 0.85 -6.14
CA SER A 210 0.21 -0.26 -5.83
C SER A 210 1.66 -0.04 -6.26
N GLY A 211 1.98 1.11 -6.83
CA GLY A 211 3.35 1.50 -7.14
C GLY A 211 4.06 2.12 -5.94
N VAL A 212 5.08 2.90 -6.24
CA VAL A 212 5.84 3.64 -5.22
C VAL A 212 6.00 5.10 -5.61
N VAL A 213 6.02 5.97 -4.61
CA VAL A 213 6.25 7.41 -4.76
C VAL A 213 7.23 7.88 -3.70
N GLY A 214 8.06 8.87 -4.06
CA GLY A 214 9.04 9.44 -3.16
C GLY A 214 10.20 10.09 -3.92
N TYR A 215 11.39 10.09 -3.35
CA TYR A 215 12.55 10.70 -3.98
C TYR A 215 13.78 9.79 -3.94
N LEU A 216 14.62 9.96 -4.93
CA LEU A 216 15.97 9.42 -5.02
C LEU A 216 16.92 10.62 -5.00
N GLY A 217 17.58 10.86 -3.87
CA GLY A 217 18.45 12.01 -3.67
C GLY A 217 19.80 11.86 -4.37
N PHE A 218 20.39 12.96 -4.82
CA PHE A 218 21.74 13.00 -5.41
C PHE A 218 22.85 12.65 -4.39
N ASP A 219 22.54 12.75 -3.10
CA ASP A 219 23.42 12.33 -1.99
C ASP A 219 23.33 10.83 -1.66
N GLY A 220 22.56 10.07 -2.45
CA GLY A 220 22.32 8.64 -2.27
C GLY A 220 21.25 8.31 -1.22
N GLN A 221 20.65 9.31 -0.59
CA GLN A 221 19.49 9.08 0.28
C GLN A 221 18.22 8.91 -0.54
N SER A 222 17.33 8.07 -0.05
CA SER A 222 16.04 7.82 -0.72
C SER A 222 14.98 7.50 0.31
N ASP A 223 13.76 7.99 0.07
CA ASP A 223 12.60 7.66 0.87
C ASP A 223 11.41 7.45 -0.06
N LEU A 224 10.87 6.23 -0.05
CA LEU A 224 9.83 5.77 -0.95
C LEU A 224 8.67 5.21 -0.14
N SER A 225 7.45 5.56 -0.51
CA SER A 225 6.21 5.03 0.06
C SER A 225 5.43 4.19 -0.94
N VAL A 226 4.61 3.28 -0.44
CA VAL A 226 3.66 2.52 -1.26
C VAL A 226 2.51 3.44 -1.68
N VAL A 227 2.10 3.38 -2.94
CA VAL A 227 0.97 4.18 -3.43
C VAL A 227 -0.35 3.49 -3.09
N ILE A 228 -0.84 3.79 -1.89
CA ILE A 228 -2.15 3.39 -1.36
C ILE A 228 -2.82 4.61 -0.73
N ARG A 229 -4.12 4.54 -0.46
CA ARG A 229 -4.89 5.69 0.05
C ARG A 229 -4.68 6.94 -0.82
N THR A 230 -4.72 6.72 -2.13
CA THR A 230 -4.33 7.69 -3.14
C THR A 230 -5.41 7.82 -4.19
N ALA A 231 -5.75 9.07 -4.51
CA ALA A 231 -6.54 9.40 -5.69
C ALA A 231 -5.61 9.85 -6.81
N VAL A 232 -5.85 9.36 -8.01
CA VAL A 232 -5.15 9.79 -9.23
C VAL A 232 -6.17 10.42 -10.16
N ARG A 233 -6.01 11.70 -10.48
CA ARG A 233 -6.86 12.41 -11.44
C ARG A 233 -6.19 12.51 -12.79
N ALA A 234 -6.91 12.12 -13.83
CA ALA A 234 -6.53 12.30 -15.22
C ALA A 234 -7.78 12.49 -16.07
N ALA A 235 -7.74 13.37 -17.07
CA ALA A 235 -8.83 13.65 -17.99
C ALA A 235 -10.20 13.94 -17.31
N GLY A 236 -10.19 14.59 -16.14
CA GLY A 236 -11.42 14.95 -15.40
C GLY A 236 -12.01 13.84 -14.53
N GLU A 237 -11.41 12.66 -14.52
CA GLU A 237 -11.80 11.55 -13.66
C GLU A 237 -10.75 11.25 -12.60
N ILE A 238 -11.19 10.82 -11.42
CA ILE A 238 -10.32 10.22 -10.41
C ILE A 238 -10.44 8.70 -10.44
N THR A 239 -9.32 8.06 -10.14
CA THR A 239 -9.25 6.64 -9.84
C THR A 239 -8.68 6.42 -8.44
N ILE A 240 -9.31 5.53 -7.66
CA ILE A 240 -8.88 5.14 -6.32
C ILE A 240 -8.80 3.62 -6.30
N GLY A 241 -7.59 3.10 -6.12
CA GLY A 241 -7.39 1.67 -5.92
C GLY A 241 -7.64 1.27 -4.46
N ALA A 242 -8.31 0.14 -4.26
CA ALA A 242 -8.49 -0.46 -2.94
C ALA A 242 -8.67 -1.98 -3.05
N GLY A 243 -8.30 -2.69 -1.98
CA GLY A 243 -8.41 -4.13 -1.89
C GLY A 243 -7.89 -4.68 -0.57
N GLY A 244 -7.78 -5.97 -0.48
CA GLY A 244 -7.31 -6.68 0.71
C GLY A 244 -6.45 -7.89 0.40
N ALA A 245 -5.81 -8.41 1.45
CA ALA A 245 -5.00 -9.62 1.40
C ALA A 245 -5.90 -10.84 1.58
N ILE A 246 -6.12 -11.58 0.49
CA ILE A 246 -6.91 -12.80 0.52
C ILE A 246 -6.01 -13.96 0.95
N VAL A 247 -6.41 -14.62 2.02
CA VAL A 247 -5.81 -15.85 2.54
C VAL A 247 -6.82 -16.99 2.56
N LEU A 248 -6.38 -18.21 2.88
CA LEU A 248 -7.25 -19.39 2.88
C LEU A 248 -8.52 -19.22 3.71
N ASP A 249 -8.38 -18.61 4.89
CA ASP A 249 -9.48 -18.43 5.86
C ASP A 249 -10.19 -17.09 5.72
N SER A 250 -9.94 -16.32 4.66
CA SER A 250 -10.63 -15.05 4.41
C SER A 250 -12.13 -15.26 4.20
N ASP A 251 -12.95 -14.49 4.92
CA ASP A 251 -14.39 -14.39 4.63
C ASP A 251 -14.63 -13.41 3.49
N PRO A 252 -15.23 -13.86 2.36
CA PRO A 252 -15.40 -13.01 1.18
C PRO A 252 -16.22 -11.73 1.43
N ALA A 253 -17.20 -11.76 2.35
CA ALA A 253 -18.02 -10.59 2.66
C ALA A 253 -17.21 -9.57 3.48
N ALA A 254 -16.42 -10.04 4.44
CA ALA A 254 -15.53 -9.19 5.23
C ALA A 254 -14.44 -8.53 4.34
N GLU A 255 -13.86 -9.27 3.40
CA GLU A 255 -12.86 -8.72 2.46
C GLU A 255 -13.46 -7.68 1.50
N LEU A 256 -14.71 -7.88 1.07
CA LEU A 256 -15.44 -6.88 0.28
C LEU A 256 -15.67 -5.60 1.10
N GLU A 257 -16.05 -5.73 2.36
CA GLU A 257 -16.26 -4.60 3.27
C GLU A 257 -14.92 -3.87 3.51
N GLU A 258 -13.83 -4.59 3.75
CA GLU A 258 -12.49 -4.03 3.92
C GLU A 258 -12.06 -3.20 2.69
N ARG A 259 -12.28 -3.71 1.46
CA ARG A 259 -12.06 -2.96 0.23
C ARG A 259 -12.83 -1.64 0.23
N ASN A 260 -14.12 -1.70 0.55
CA ASN A 260 -14.99 -0.52 0.54
C ASN A 260 -14.56 0.51 1.60
N LEU A 261 -14.24 0.07 2.81
CA LEU A 261 -13.73 0.94 3.88
C LEU A 261 -12.40 1.63 3.49
N LYS A 262 -11.50 0.89 2.83
CA LYS A 262 -10.24 1.46 2.35
C LYS A 262 -10.47 2.53 1.27
N ALA A 263 -11.40 2.33 0.36
CA ALA A 263 -11.77 3.35 -0.61
C ALA A 263 -12.46 4.55 0.06
N GLN A 264 -13.38 4.28 0.99
CA GLN A 264 -14.12 5.31 1.72
C GLN A 264 -13.19 6.22 2.53
N SER A 265 -12.08 5.70 3.07
CA SER A 265 -11.09 6.53 3.77
C SER A 265 -10.45 7.62 2.89
N VAL A 266 -10.53 7.49 1.56
CA VAL A 266 -10.10 8.51 0.59
C VAL A 266 -11.29 9.32 0.11
N LEU A 267 -12.36 8.65 -0.29
CA LEU A 267 -13.58 9.27 -0.81
C LEU A 267 -14.24 10.22 0.19
N GLY A 268 -14.21 9.88 1.48
CA GLY A 268 -14.77 10.69 2.56
C GLY A 268 -14.17 12.10 2.69
N ALA A 269 -13.03 12.34 2.04
CA ALA A 269 -12.44 13.68 1.99
C ALA A 269 -13.29 14.67 1.17
N TRP A 270 -14.17 14.18 0.27
CA TRP A 270 -14.93 14.98 -0.69
C TRP A 270 -16.45 14.74 -0.60
N GLN A 271 -16.90 14.05 0.43
CA GLN A 271 -18.31 13.86 0.82
C GLN A 271 -18.63 14.68 2.07
#